data_3c19befe32efc2e9c10bef2cce0f476f
#
_entry.id   3c19befe32efc2e9c10bef2cce0f476f
#
_cell.length_a   1.000
_cell.length_b   1.000
_cell.length_c   1.000
_cell.angle_alpha   90.00
_cell.angle_beta   90.00
_cell.angle_gamma   90.00
#
_symmetry.space_group_name_H-M   'P 1'
#
loop_
_entity.id
_entity.type
_entity.pdbx_description
1 polymer ?
#
loop_
_entity_poly.entity_id
_entity_poly.type
_entity_poly.pdbx_seq_one_letter_code
_entity_poly.pdbx_strand_id
1 'polypeptide(L)'
;MRRPNTKARRSTRGRLCSGAACGLLGLLAATSVFAQDSEPVRPTPKFSRWQEDWSPLADPSLRTQPGDGLKYIPLADGDPSSYLSFGLNLRERVEYNDAAAFGVGGSRSDSYLIQRLQVHADLHLNTHWQLFTQLEDARDYGKQITTPADRNPVDLRLAFIAYNTAIGDNRLKLRAGRQEFAFDLQRFVSLRDGPNVRQAYDALWADWETRYWRFIGFVSQPVQYRYTHDFDDYSDRHLRFNMVRAERLLFGAQELSAYYALYARDNARYLDASGRELRHVFDVRYAGAARGLDWDLETMIQRGSVGASDIRAWAIGTRVGYTFATTSWQPRLGLQLDAASGDHHGADHTVGTFNPLFPNGYYVTLAGYTGYVNFIHLKPSITVKPVSQLSLTAAFALQWRQTTADAVYSQPNIPIPGTTGQPGRWTGSYGQLRGDYAINTNLAAALEMVHFEVGDALRRAGAHNSNYLGLELKYLW
;
A
#
# COMPACT_ATOMS: atom_id res chain seq x y z
N MET A 1 -52.57 -46.87 -19.06
CA MET A 1 -51.39 -47.52 -18.46
C MET A 1 -50.52 -46.44 -17.81
N ARG A 2 -50.31 -46.57 -16.50
CA ARG A 2 -49.78 -45.57 -15.57
C ARG A 2 -48.26 -45.51 -15.62
N ARG A 3 -47.69 -44.27 -15.64
CA ARG A 3 -46.25 -44.00 -15.36
C ARG A 3 -46.02 -43.91 -13.85
N PRO A 4 -44.91 -44.40 -13.28
CA PRO A 4 -44.53 -44.07 -11.92
C PRO A 4 -43.60 -42.85 -11.86
N ASN A 5 -43.94 -42.02 -10.90
CA ASN A 5 -43.23 -40.80 -10.49
C ASN A 5 -42.05 -41.15 -9.59
N THR A 6 -40.83 -40.78 -9.93
CA THR A 6 -39.66 -40.86 -9.03
C THR A 6 -39.27 -39.45 -8.58
N LYS A 7 -39.57 -39.14 -7.32
CA LYS A 7 -39.13 -37.97 -6.60
C LYS A 7 -37.63 -38.09 -6.25
N ALA A 8 -36.80 -37.24 -6.86
CA ALA A 8 -35.43 -37.06 -6.41
C ALA A 8 -35.39 -36.15 -5.17
N ARG A 9 -34.85 -36.66 -4.07
CA ARG A 9 -34.52 -35.89 -2.86
C ARG A 9 -33.37 -34.99 -3.14
N ARG A 10 -33.56 -33.67 -3.06
CA ARG A 10 -32.49 -32.68 -2.99
C ARG A 10 -31.96 -32.60 -1.56
N SER A 11 -30.70 -32.97 -1.38
CA SER A 11 -29.93 -32.75 -0.17
C SER A 11 -29.44 -31.32 -0.17
N THR A 12 -30.02 -30.48 0.67
CA THR A 12 -29.52 -29.12 0.99
C THR A 12 -28.31 -29.26 1.91
N ARG A 13 -27.11 -29.14 1.38
CA ARG A 13 -25.93 -28.81 2.17
C ARG A 13 -25.71 -27.31 2.05
N GLY A 14 -26.12 -26.56 3.05
CA GLY A 14 -25.77 -25.19 3.26
C GLY A 14 -24.23 -25.01 3.41
N ARG A 15 -23.60 -24.28 2.52
CA ARG A 15 -22.26 -23.77 2.73
C ARG A 15 -22.40 -22.37 3.33
N LEU A 16 -22.12 -22.27 4.61
CA LEU A 16 -21.82 -21.00 5.28
C LEU A 16 -20.56 -20.42 4.66
N CYS A 17 -20.71 -19.34 3.90
CA CYS A 17 -19.59 -18.49 3.56
C CYS A 17 -19.28 -17.58 4.73
N SER A 18 -18.29 -17.96 5.56
CA SER A 18 -17.70 -17.09 6.58
C SER A 18 -16.84 -16.02 5.92
N GLY A 19 -17.14 -14.76 6.24
CA GLY A 19 -16.41 -13.59 5.80
C GLY A 19 -14.92 -13.67 6.16
N ALA A 20 -14.08 -13.44 5.18
CA ALA A 20 -12.64 -13.46 5.33
C ALA A 20 -12.13 -12.16 5.92
N ALA A 21 -11.31 -12.27 6.96
CA ALA A 21 -10.55 -11.18 7.56
C ALA A 21 -9.54 -10.57 6.58
N CYS A 22 -9.50 -9.24 6.53
CA CYS A 22 -8.55 -8.44 5.75
C CYS A 22 -7.12 -8.58 6.30
N GLY A 23 -6.33 -9.49 5.74
CA GLY A 23 -4.87 -9.33 5.74
C GLY A 23 -4.47 -8.43 4.58
N LEU A 24 -3.47 -7.58 4.75
CA LEU A 24 -2.87 -6.67 3.78
C LEU A 24 -2.37 -7.40 2.51
N LEU A 25 -3.27 -7.74 1.62
CA LEU A 25 -3.06 -8.19 0.27
C LEU A 25 -4.33 -7.82 -0.51
N GLY A 26 -4.46 -6.52 -0.75
CA GLY A 26 -5.45 -6.04 -1.71
C GLY A 26 -5.07 -6.46 -3.13
N LEU A 27 -5.25 -7.74 -3.47
CA LEU A 27 -5.53 -8.08 -4.84
C LEU A 27 -6.93 -7.52 -5.12
N LEU A 28 -6.99 -6.38 -5.76
CA LEU A 28 -8.18 -5.93 -6.48
C LEU A 28 -8.40 -6.90 -7.66
N ALA A 29 -8.87 -8.10 -7.36
CA ALA A 29 -9.52 -8.91 -8.36
C ALA A 29 -10.84 -8.19 -8.67
N ALA A 30 -10.88 -7.42 -9.74
CA ALA A 30 -12.11 -7.04 -10.40
C ALA A 30 -12.74 -8.32 -10.95
N THR A 31 -13.39 -9.10 -10.10
CA THR A 31 -14.31 -10.13 -10.54
C THR A 31 -15.53 -9.40 -11.05
N SER A 32 -15.73 -9.37 -12.37
CA SER A 32 -17.02 -9.14 -12.97
C SER A 32 -17.95 -10.28 -12.53
N VAL A 33 -18.56 -10.14 -11.38
CA VAL A 33 -19.64 -11.01 -10.91
C VAL A 33 -20.86 -10.59 -11.72
N PHE A 34 -21.30 -11.45 -12.64
CA PHE A 34 -22.67 -11.44 -13.09
C PHE A 34 -23.55 -11.46 -11.84
N ALA A 35 -24.46 -10.51 -11.70
CA ALA A 35 -25.38 -10.40 -10.59
C ALA A 35 -26.18 -11.71 -10.48
N GLN A 36 -25.77 -12.60 -9.56
CA GLN A 36 -26.69 -13.50 -8.93
C GLN A 36 -27.41 -12.67 -7.86
N ASP A 37 -28.71 -12.71 -7.81
CA ASP A 37 -29.53 -12.20 -6.72
C ASP A 37 -29.08 -12.86 -5.40
N SER A 38 -28.01 -12.34 -4.81
CA SER A 38 -27.63 -12.66 -3.44
C SER A 38 -28.47 -11.78 -2.54
N GLU A 39 -29.09 -12.34 -1.52
CA GLU A 39 -29.78 -11.55 -0.50
C GLU A 39 -28.88 -10.40 -0.04
N PRO A 40 -29.43 -9.19 0.11
CA PRO A 40 -28.66 -8.03 0.52
C PRO A 40 -28.01 -8.29 1.89
N VAL A 41 -26.71 -8.10 1.96
CA VAL A 41 -25.90 -8.31 3.17
C VAL A 41 -25.42 -6.95 3.64
N ARG A 42 -25.42 -6.75 4.98
CA ARG A 42 -24.87 -5.54 5.57
C ARG A 42 -23.42 -5.32 5.09
N PRO A 43 -23.08 -4.12 4.55
CA PRO A 43 -21.73 -3.80 4.16
C PRO A 43 -20.76 -3.80 5.34
N THR A 44 -19.47 -3.99 5.03
CA THR A 44 -18.39 -3.91 6.02
C THR A 44 -17.45 -2.74 5.69
N PRO A 45 -16.81 -2.13 6.70
CA PRO A 45 -15.83 -1.08 6.47
C PRO A 45 -14.68 -1.54 5.56
N LYS A 46 -14.26 -0.68 4.64
CA LYS A 46 -13.14 -0.91 3.73
C LYS A 46 -11.90 -0.15 4.17
N PHE A 47 -10.73 -0.58 3.71
CA PHE A 47 -9.46 0.10 3.97
C PHE A 47 -9.46 1.54 3.39
N SER A 48 -9.84 1.69 2.13
CA SER A 48 -10.09 3.00 1.50
C SER A 48 -11.58 3.35 1.65
N ARG A 49 -11.88 4.17 2.63
CA ARG A 49 -13.24 4.47 3.09
C ARG A 49 -14.14 5.06 2.01
N TRP A 50 -13.58 5.81 1.07
CA TRP A 50 -14.29 6.40 -0.07
C TRP A 50 -14.79 5.36 -1.10
N GLN A 51 -14.43 4.08 -0.96
CA GLN A 51 -14.92 2.97 -1.78
C GLN A 51 -16.09 2.23 -1.13
N GLU A 52 -16.56 2.68 0.01
CA GLU A 52 -17.70 2.09 0.71
C GLU A 52 -19.00 2.42 -0.02
N ASP A 53 -19.93 1.47 0.01
CA ASP A 53 -21.30 1.67 -0.41
C ASP A 53 -22.21 1.20 0.72
N TRP A 54 -22.88 2.16 1.35
CA TRP A 54 -23.81 1.93 2.45
C TRP A 54 -25.27 1.97 2.01
N SER A 55 -25.57 2.10 0.70
CA SER A 55 -26.92 2.10 0.15
C SER A 55 -27.77 0.88 0.53
N PRO A 56 -27.20 -0.35 0.76
CA PRO A 56 -28.00 -1.48 1.25
C PRO A 56 -28.65 -1.24 2.62
N LEU A 57 -28.11 -0.33 3.45
CA LEU A 57 -28.72 0.06 4.73
C LEU A 57 -29.99 0.92 4.56
N ALA A 58 -30.44 1.22 3.35
CA ALA A 58 -31.79 1.69 3.08
C ALA A 58 -32.84 0.70 3.62
N ASP A 59 -32.53 -0.61 3.58
CA ASP A 59 -33.30 -1.63 4.25
C ASP A 59 -33.02 -1.61 5.78
N PRO A 60 -34.01 -1.25 6.63
CA PRO A 60 -33.82 -1.20 8.08
C PRO A 60 -33.43 -2.56 8.69
N SER A 61 -33.79 -3.69 8.06
CA SER A 61 -33.47 -5.02 8.57
C SER A 61 -31.98 -5.33 8.56
N LEU A 62 -31.18 -4.63 7.73
CA LEU A 62 -29.73 -4.73 7.65
C LEU A 62 -28.99 -3.85 8.66
N ARG A 63 -29.68 -2.95 9.36
CA ARG A 63 -29.13 -2.08 10.41
C ARG A 63 -28.96 -2.83 11.71
N THR A 64 -27.96 -3.68 11.80
CA THR A 64 -27.76 -4.61 12.91
C THR A 64 -26.69 -4.17 13.91
N GLN A 65 -25.97 -3.07 13.64
CA GLN A 65 -24.91 -2.58 14.51
C GLN A 65 -25.21 -1.19 15.06
N PRO A 66 -24.72 -0.84 16.27
CA PRO A 66 -24.80 0.50 16.79
C PRO A 66 -24.15 1.50 15.81
N GLY A 67 -24.86 2.61 15.57
CA GLY A 67 -24.37 3.65 14.66
C GLY A 67 -24.71 3.45 13.18
N ASP A 68 -25.37 2.36 12.76
CA ASP A 68 -25.78 2.14 11.37
C ASP A 68 -26.66 3.26 10.82
N GLY A 69 -27.40 3.99 11.68
CA GLY A 69 -28.13 5.18 11.28
C GLY A 69 -27.25 6.34 10.81
N LEU A 70 -25.97 6.40 11.23
CA LEU A 70 -24.99 7.38 10.73
C LEU A 70 -24.25 6.87 9.49
N LYS A 71 -24.30 5.57 9.21
CA LYS A 71 -23.77 5.01 7.96
C LYS A 71 -24.69 5.25 6.77
N TYR A 72 -25.97 5.43 7.04
CA TYR A 72 -26.94 5.69 6.00
C TYR A 72 -28.00 6.69 6.50
N ILE A 73 -27.82 7.94 6.11
CA ILE A 73 -28.78 9.03 6.34
C ILE A 73 -29.38 9.36 4.97
N PRO A 74 -30.64 8.98 4.68
CA PRO A 74 -31.24 9.21 3.38
C PRO A 74 -31.40 10.71 3.12
N LEU A 75 -31.16 11.14 1.88
CA LEU A 75 -31.31 12.53 1.44
C LEU A 75 -32.51 12.74 0.52
N ALA A 76 -33.02 11.67 -0.09
CA ALA A 76 -34.17 11.69 -0.97
C ALA A 76 -35.08 10.49 -0.68
N ASP A 77 -36.39 10.73 -0.65
CA ASP A 77 -37.36 9.66 -0.49
C ASP A 77 -37.39 8.76 -1.74
N GLY A 78 -37.30 7.45 -1.49
CA GLY A 78 -37.36 6.43 -2.56
C GLY A 78 -36.10 6.24 -3.39
N ASP A 79 -35.04 7.01 -3.15
CA ASP A 79 -33.72 6.82 -3.81
C ASP A 79 -32.65 6.33 -2.80
N PRO A 80 -32.39 5.02 -2.72
CA PRO A 80 -31.38 4.49 -1.80
C PRO A 80 -29.95 4.91 -2.15
N SER A 81 -29.71 5.42 -3.35
CA SER A 81 -28.38 5.88 -3.77
C SER A 81 -28.04 7.30 -3.34
N SER A 82 -29.02 8.03 -2.76
CA SER A 82 -28.85 9.39 -2.29
C SER A 82 -28.81 9.42 -0.77
N TYR A 83 -27.59 9.49 -0.20
CA TYR A 83 -27.37 9.41 1.25
C TYR A 83 -26.10 10.12 1.69
N LEU A 84 -26.03 10.41 3.00
CA LEU A 84 -24.84 10.87 3.71
C LEU A 84 -24.38 9.75 4.65
N SER A 85 -23.07 9.46 4.65
CA SER A 85 -22.44 8.50 5.55
C SER A 85 -21.31 9.15 6.33
N PHE A 86 -21.16 8.75 7.59
CA PHE A 86 -20.01 9.10 8.43
C PHE A 86 -19.21 7.84 8.78
N GLY A 87 -17.93 8.02 9.07
CA GLY A 87 -17.10 6.93 9.54
C GLY A 87 -15.83 7.39 10.23
N LEU A 88 -15.21 6.42 10.90
CA LEU A 88 -14.03 6.62 11.71
C LEU A 88 -13.05 5.48 11.50
N ASN A 89 -11.77 5.83 11.55
CA ASN A 89 -10.65 4.88 11.57
C ASN A 89 -9.68 5.33 12.67
N LEU A 90 -9.43 4.47 13.64
CA LEU A 90 -8.45 4.69 14.71
C LEU A 90 -7.37 3.62 14.61
N ARG A 91 -6.12 4.04 14.60
CA ARG A 91 -4.93 3.18 14.68
C ARG A 91 -4.09 3.59 15.89
N GLU A 92 -3.83 2.63 16.76
CA GLU A 92 -2.87 2.72 17.85
C GLU A 92 -1.74 1.75 17.57
N ARG A 93 -0.49 2.21 17.62
CA ARG A 93 0.67 1.35 17.37
C ARG A 93 1.81 1.70 18.29
N VAL A 94 2.22 0.74 19.10
CA VAL A 94 3.42 0.80 19.92
C VAL A 94 4.57 0.21 19.12
N GLU A 95 5.68 0.93 19.05
CA GLU A 95 6.90 0.46 18.38
C GLU A 95 8.09 0.53 19.33
N TYR A 96 8.93 -0.49 19.26
CA TYR A 96 10.27 -0.52 19.84
C TYR A 96 11.28 -0.78 18.73
N ASN A 97 12.32 0.04 18.66
CA ASN A 97 13.43 -0.11 17.73
C ASN A 97 14.74 0.14 18.48
N ASP A 98 15.60 -0.87 18.61
CA ASP A 98 16.84 -0.73 19.36
C ASP A 98 17.95 0.02 18.62
N ALA A 99 17.81 0.15 17.28
CA ALA A 99 18.83 0.80 16.46
C ALA A 99 18.24 1.33 15.14
N ALA A 100 17.51 2.44 15.18
CA ALA A 100 17.10 3.14 13.97
C ALA A 100 18.32 3.43 13.09
N ALA A 101 18.21 3.29 11.76
CA ALA A 101 19.35 3.35 10.83
C ALA A 101 20.56 2.49 11.27
N PHE A 102 20.31 1.36 11.92
CA PHE A 102 21.33 0.44 12.47
C PHE A 102 22.30 1.09 13.49
N GLY A 103 21.87 2.14 14.19
CA GLY A 103 22.69 2.88 15.14
C GLY A 103 23.70 3.85 14.51
N VAL A 104 23.79 3.93 13.18
CA VAL A 104 24.68 4.86 12.50
C VAL A 104 24.27 6.30 12.80
N GLY A 105 25.25 7.17 13.10
CA GLY A 105 24.99 8.55 13.49
C GLY A 105 24.59 8.72 14.96
N GLY A 106 24.75 7.66 15.80
CA GLY A 106 24.49 7.70 17.23
C GLY A 106 23.01 7.57 17.59
N SER A 107 22.16 7.02 16.71
CA SER A 107 20.78 6.72 17.06
C SER A 107 20.73 5.67 18.18
N ARG A 108 19.82 5.90 19.14
CA ARG A 108 19.62 5.05 20.32
C ARG A 108 18.35 4.26 20.20
N SER A 109 18.17 3.28 21.09
CA SER A 109 16.89 2.57 21.23
C SER A 109 15.76 3.55 21.49
N ASP A 110 14.64 3.33 20.82
CA ASP A 110 13.45 4.16 20.89
C ASP A 110 12.21 3.30 21.14
N SER A 111 11.32 3.77 22.02
CA SER A 111 10.02 3.17 22.29
C SER A 111 8.97 4.26 22.29
N TYR A 112 7.98 4.15 21.42
CA TYR A 112 6.99 5.19 21.24
C TYR A 112 5.63 4.61 20.84
N LEU A 113 4.59 5.42 21.05
CA LEU A 113 3.25 5.20 20.53
C LEU A 113 3.01 6.13 19.35
N ILE A 114 2.49 5.62 18.25
CA ILE A 114 1.89 6.41 17.20
C ILE A 114 0.39 6.16 17.15
N GLN A 115 -0.36 7.24 17.13
CA GLN A 115 -1.82 7.26 17.04
C GLN A 115 -2.23 7.94 15.75
N ARG A 116 -3.20 7.39 15.05
CA ARG A 116 -3.83 8.04 13.89
C ARG A 116 -5.33 7.89 13.97
N LEU A 117 -6.00 9.04 14.09
CA LEU A 117 -7.44 9.16 14.02
C LEU A 117 -7.84 9.77 12.68
N GLN A 118 -8.76 9.12 11.97
CA GLN A 118 -9.36 9.64 10.74
C GLN A 118 -10.87 9.64 10.90
N VAL A 119 -11.51 10.76 10.59
CA VAL A 119 -12.97 10.88 10.53
C VAL A 119 -13.36 11.36 9.14
N HIS A 120 -14.44 10.81 8.59
CA HIS A 120 -14.88 11.18 7.25
C HIS A 120 -16.39 11.37 7.16
N ALA A 121 -16.78 12.16 6.16
CA ALA A 121 -18.13 12.28 5.65
C ALA A 121 -18.11 11.93 4.15
N ASP A 122 -19.06 11.12 3.72
CA ASP A 122 -19.22 10.63 2.36
C ASP A 122 -20.66 10.91 1.91
N LEU A 123 -20.80 11.85 0.99
CA LEU A 123 -22.07 12.31 0.44
C LEU A 123 -22.26 11.73 -0.96
N HIS A 124 -23.26 10.87 -1.12
CA HIS A 124 -23.75 10.37 -2.40
C HIS A 124 -25.01 11.15 -2.79
N LEU A 125 -24.96 11.93 -3.88
CA LEU A 125 -26.13 12.69 -4.35
C LEU A 125 -27.01 11.87 -5.30
N ASN A 126 -26.50 10.79 -5.83
CA ASN A 126 -27.15 9.74 -6.63
C ASN A 126 -26.11 8.70 -6.99
N THR A 127 -26.39 7.82 -7.94
CA THR A 127 -25.44 6.82 -8.46
C THR A 127 -24.20 7.42 -9.16
N HIS A 128 -24.20 8.73 -9.46
CA HIS A 128 -23.17 9.39 -10.26
C HIS A 128 -22.21 10.24 -9.43
N TRP A 129 -22.71 11.03 -8.49
CA TRP A 129 -21.94 12.04 -7.77
C TRP A 129 -21.64 11.64 -6.35
N GLN A 130 -20.35 11.75 -5.98
CA GLN A 130 -19.86 11.54 -4.62
C GLN A 130 -18.99 12.74 -4.21
N LEU A 131 -19.22 13.26 -3.00
CA LEU A 131 -18.32 14.20 -2.33
C LEU A 131 -17.78 13.51 -1.08
N PHE A 132 -16.48 13.33 -1.01
CA PHE A 132 -15.82 12.70 0.12
C PHE A 132 -14.88 13.67 0.81
N THR A 133 -14.96 13.75 2.14
CA THR A 133 -14.02 14.52 2.96
C THR A 133 -13.54 13.68 4.14
N GLN A 134 -12.25 13.78 4.49
CA GLN A 134 -11.64 13.08 5.61
C GLN A 134 -10.63 13.99 6.29
N LEU A 135 -10.76 14.13 7.60
CA LEU A 135 -9.75 14.73 8.47
C LEU A 135 -8.88 13.62 9.06
N GLU A 136 -7.61 13.94 9.28
CA GLU A 136 -6.65 13.06 9.95
C GLU A 136 -5.97 13.84 11.09
N ASP A 137 -5.83 13.20 12.25
CA ASP A 137 -4.96 13.62 13.35
C ASP A 137 -3.97 12.50 13.62
N ALA A 138 -2.70 12.72 13.31
CA ALA A 138 -1.61 11.79 13.52
C ALA A 138 -0.67 12.31 14.61
N ARG A 139 -0.47 11.52 15.67
CA ARG A 139 0.34 11.88 16.83
C ARG A 139 1.40 10.82 17.09
N ASP A 140 2.53 11.26 17.61
CA ASP A 140 3.56 10.42 18.19
C ASP A 140 3.77 10.81 19.67
N TYR A 141 3.99 9.81 20.51
CA TYR A 141 4.21 9.99 21.95
C TYR A 141 5.47 9.25 22.36
N GLY A 142 6.44 9.99 22.90
CA GLY A 142 7.69 9.43 23.40
C GLY A 142 8.76 9.18 22.33
N LYS A 143 8.52 9.48 21.05
CA LYS A 143 9.51 9.33 19.99
C LYS A 143 10.62 10.37 20.12
N GLN A 144 11.89 9.93 20.03
CA GLN A 144 13.06 10.81 20.22
C GLN A 144 13.22 11.82 19.08
N ILE A 145 12.94 11.41 17.85
CA ILE A 145 13.03 12.28 16.67
C ILE A 145 11.71 12.18 15.90
N THR A 146 10.89 13.21 16.00
CA THR A 146 9.63 13.35 15.26
C THR A 146 9.88 13.91 13.87
N THR A 147 9.24 13.32 12.86
CA THR A 147 9.28 13.78 11.46
C THR A 147 7.86 14.00 10.93
N PRO A 148 7.69 14.68 9.77
CA PRO A 148 6.36 14.79 9.14
C PRO A 148 5.71 13.46 8.76
N ALA A 149 6.45 12.36 8.77
CA ALA A 149 5.89 11.02 8.57
C ALA A 149 5.31 10.40 9.85
N ASP A 150 5.67 10.95 11.03
CA ASP A 150 5.26 10.45 12.34
C ASP A 150 4.09 11.24 12.91
N ARG A 151 4.12 12.54 12.69
CA ARG A 151 3.18 13.50 13.26
C ARG A 151 2.64 14.43 12.21
N ASN A 152 1.33 14.63 12.24
CA ASN A 152 0.60 15.65 11.51
C ASN A 152 -0.63 16.02 12.34
N PRO A 153 -0.66 17.21 13.00
CA PRO A 153 -1.85 17.67 13.71
C PRO A 153 -3.07 17.70 12.79
N VAL A 154 -4.24 17.94 13.31
CA VAL A 154 -5.49 17.88 12.54
C VAL A 154 -5.35 18.55 11.18
N ASP A 155 -5.47 17.78 10.10
CA ASP A 155 -5.42 18.29 8.74
C ASP A 155 -6.43 17.62 7.81
N LEU A 156 -6.66 18.28 6.66
CA LEU A 156 -7.52 17.78 5.59
C LEU A 156 -6.79 16.70 4.82
N ARG A 157 -7.05 15.44 5.17
CA ARG A 157 -6.41 14.28 4.55
C ARG A 157 -6.91 14.00 3.14
N LEU A 158 -8.23 14.00 2.95
CA LEU A 158 -8.88 13.83 1.65
C LEU A 158 -10.04 14.81 1.52
N ALA A 159 -10.21 15.38 0.32
CA ALA A 159 -11.37 16.17 -0.06
C ALA A 159 -11.48 16.17 -1.58
N PHE A 160 -12.44 15.45 -2.13
CA PHE A 160 -12.63 15.37 -3.56
C PHE A 160 -14.11 15.24 -3.95
N ILE A 161 -14.39 15.62 -5.18
CA ILE A 161 -15.62 15.29 -5.90
C ILE A 161 -15.31 14.17 -6.90
N ALA A 162 -16.21 13.17 -6.97
CA ALA A 162 -16.14 12.11 -7.96
C ALA A 162 -17.41 12.07 -8.80
N TYR A 163 -17.24 11.75 -10.08
CA TYR A 163 -18.33 11.50 -11.02
C TYR A 163 -18.14 10.12 -11.64
N ASN A 164 -19.16 9.26 -11.51
CA ASN A 164 -19.17 7.91 -12.02
C ASN A 164 -20.30 7.79 -13.05
N THR A 165 -20.02 7.24 -14.22
CA THR A 165 -21.05 7.03 -15.24
C THR A 165 -20.76 5.79 -16.07
N ALA A 166 -21.81 5.25 -16.68
CA ALA A 166 -21.69 4.20 -17.68
C ALA A 166 -21.79 4.81 -19.08
N ILE A 167 -20.94 4.38 -20.01
CA ILE A 167 -20.95 4.73 -21.43
C ILE A 167 -21.08 3.42 -22.20
N GLY A 168 -22.31 3.02 -22.54
CA GLY A 168 -22.61 1.67 -23.00
C GLY A 168 -22.27 0.66 -21.91
N ASP A 169 -21.49 -0.37 -22.24
CA ASP A 169 -21.03 -1.41 -21.28
C ASP A 169 -19.76 -1.00 -20.51
N ASN A 170 -19.24 0.20 -20.72
CA ASN A 170 -18.01 0.69 -20.10
C ASN A 170 -18.31 1.61 -18.92
N ARG A 171 -17.35 1.74 -17.99
CA ARG A 171 -17.46 2.64 -16.84
C ARG A 171 -16.42 3.75 -16.94
N LEU A 172 -16.83 4.98 -16.69
CA LEU A 172 -15.95 6.13 -16.55
C LEU A 172 -16.09 6.69 -15.14
N LYS A 173 -14.94 6.85 -14.46
CA LYS A 173 -14.83 7.49 -13.14
C LYS A 173 -13.90 8.67 -13.24
N LEU A 174 -14.32 9.82 -12.77
CA LEU A 174 -13.54 11.04 -12.71
C LEU A 174 -13.46 11.49 -11.26
N ARG A 175 -12.30 11.98 -10.81
CA ARG A 175 -12.13 12.60 -9.49
C ARG A 175 -11.29 13.85 -9.58
N ALA A 176 -11.67 14.86 -8.80
CA ALA A 176 -10.93 16.11 -8.68
C ALA A 176 -10.83 16.52 -7.21
N GLY A 177 -9.62 16.86 -6.76
CA GLY A 177 -9.34 17.28 -5.38
C GLY A 177 -8.26 16.47 -4.70
N ARG A 178 -8.16 16.62 -3.37
CA ARG A 178 -7.20 15.89 -2.54
C ARG A 178 -7.65 14.45 -2.36
N GLN A 179 -6.88 13.51 -2.86
CA GLN A 179 -7.22 12.11 -2.95
C GLN A 179 -6.01 11.21 -2.71
N GLU A 180 -6.27 9.92 -2.51
CA GLU A 180 -5.25 8.90 -2.38
C GLU A 180 -5.35 7.89 -3.51
N PHE A 181 -4.22 7.30 -3.90
CA PHE A 181 -4.16 6.17 -4.82
C PHE A 181 -2.92 5.32 -4.57
N ALA A 182 -3.04 4.04 -4.91
CA ALA A 182 -1.96 3.09 -4.87
C ALA A 182 -2.13 2.08 -5.98
N PHE A 183 -1.04 1.47 -6.41
CA PHE A 183 -1.05 0.48 -7.47
C PHE A 183 -0.39 -0.82 -7.02
N ASP A 184 -0.94 -1.93 -7.48
CA ASP A 184 -0.34 -3.25 -7.41
C ASP A 184 -0.02 -3.69 -5.96
N LEU A 185 1.17 -4.24 -5.73
CA LEU A 185 1.68 -4.56 -4.38
C LEU A 185 2.16 -3.32 -3.59
N GLN A 186 1.87 -2.12 -4.08
CA GLN A 186 2.32 -0.87 -3.49
C GLN A 186 3.85 -0.77 -3.36
N ARG A 187 4.56 -1.41 -4.26
CA ARG A 187 6.02 -1.44 -4.28
C ARG A 187 6.61 -0.06 -4.55
N PHE A 188 6.05 0.65 -5.54
CA PHE A 188 6.53 1.97 -6.02
C PHE A 188 5.54 3.11 -5.84
N VAL A 189 4.23 2.84 -5.89
CA VAL A 189 3.18 3.82 -5.64
C VAL A 189 2.24 3.27 -4.58
N SER A 190 2.34 3.81 -3.37
CA SER A 190 1.65 3.30 -2.19
C SER A 190 0.90 4.40 -1.44
N LEU A 191 -0.03 3.99 -0.59
CA LEU A 191 -0.66 4.87 0.39
C LEU A 191 0.29 5.23 1.54
N ARG A 192 1.46 4.59 1.64
CA ARG A 192 2.41 4.74 2.74
C ARG A 192 1.76 4.54 4.11
N ASP A 193 0.95 3.49 4.24
CA ASP A 193 0.22 3.21 5.49
C ASP A 193 1.15 2.80 6.66
N GLY A 194 2.39 2.40 6.37
CA GLY A 194 3.40 2.06 7.37
C GLY A 194 3.73 3.22 8.32
N PRO A 195 4.19 4.37 7.81
CA PRO A 195 4.32 5.59 8.59
C PRO A 195 2.98 6.02 9.21
N ASN A 196 3.03 6.95 10.17
CA ASN A 196 1.81 7.42 10.80
C ASN A 196 0.97 8.31 9.85
N VAL A 197 1.62 9.12 9.02
CA VAL A 197 0.96 10.00 8.04
C VAL A 197 0.95 9.34 6.66
N ARG A 198 -0.24 9.17 6.09
CA ARG A 198 -0.44 8.53 4.78
C ARG A 198 -0.25 9.53 3.63
N GLN A 199 0.20 9.06 2.45
CA GLN A 199 0.39 9.89 1.27
C GLN A 199 -0.94 10.32 0.64
N ALA A 200 -1.08 11.63 0.38
CA ALA A 200 -2.16 12.24 -0.41
C ALA A 200 -1.62 12.99 -1.62
N TYR A 201 -2.53 13.27 -2.56
CA TYR A 201 -2.23 13.97 -3.80
C TYR A 201 -3.38 14.93 -4.12
N ASP A 202 -3.08 16.17 -4.42
CA ASP A 202 -4.04 17.07 -5.06
C ASP A 202 -4.00 16.78 -6.56
N ALA A 203 -5.09 16.21 -7.09
CA ALA A 203 -5.07 15.58 -8.42
C ALA A 203 -6.38 15.73 -9.19
N LEU A 204 -6.23 15.66 -10.53
CA LEU A 204 -7.30 15.29 -11.45
C LEU A 204 -7.03 13.85 -11.90
N TRP A 205 -8.03 12.99 -11.75
CA TRP A 205 -7.96 11.56 -12.00
C TRP A 205 -9.06 11.15 -12.96
N ALA A 206 -8.75 10.29 -13.92
CA ALA A 206 -9.69 9.62 -14.80
C ALA A 206 -9.40 8.12 -14.85
N ASP A 207 -10.44 7.30 -14.87
CA ASP A 207 -10.37 5.85 -14.89
C ASP A 207 -11.48 5.33 -15.82
N TRP A 208 -11.10 4.70 -16.92
CA TRP A 208 -12.01 4.16 -17.92
C TRP A 208 -11.88 2.63 -17.97
N GLU A 209 -12.92 1.94 -17.52
CA GLU A 209 -13.00 0.48 -17.48
C GLU A 209 -13.86 -0.04 -18.63
N THR A 210 -13.32 -0.99 -19.39
CA THR A 210 -14.03 -1.79 -20.37
C THR A 210 -14.04 -3.25 -19.93
N ARG A 211 -14.62 -4.14 -20.72
CA ARG A 211 -14.66 -5.57 -20.41
C ARG A 211 -13.30 -6.21 -20.17
N TYR A 212 -12.25 -5.76 -20.87
CA TYR A 212 -10.90 -6.37 -20.81
C TYR A 212 -9.79 -5.38 -20.51
N TRP A 213 -10.04 -4.07 -20.65
CA TRP A 213 -9.05 -3.02 -20.46
C TRP A 213 -9.51 -2.03 -19.40
N ARG A 214 -8.54 -1.54 -18.68
CA ARG A 214 -8.71 -0.38 -17.82
C ARG A 214 -7.60 0.62 -18.12
N PHE A 215 -7.98 1.88 -18.28
CA PHE A 215 -7.06 2.98 -18.53
C PHE A 215 -7.20 3.99 -17.41
N ILE A 216 -6.08 4.31 -16.77
CA ILE A 216 -6.01 5.28 -15.68
C ILE A 216 -5.09 6.40 -16.12
N GLY A 217 -5.51 7.65 -15.89
CA GLY A 217 -4.68 8.82 -16.10
C GLY A 217 -4.86 9.82 -14.98
N PHE A 218 -3.77 10.46 -14.54
CA PHE A 218 -3.86 11.54 -13.60
C PHE A 218 -2.72 12.55 -13.73
N VAL A 219 -3.02 13.78 -13.34
CA VAL A 219 -2.05 14.84 -13.07
C VAL A 219 -2.15 15.21 -11.62
N SER A 220 -1.01 15.30 -10.91
CA SER A 220 -1.04 15.50 -9.47
C SER A 220 0.16 16.27 -8.91
N GLN A 221 -0.09 16.85 -7.74
CA GLN A 221 0.91 17.40 -6.84
C GLN A 221 0.84 16.59 -5.53
N PRO A 222 1.91 15.82 -5.17
CA PRO A 222 1.98 15.15 -3.89
C PRO A 222 1.91 16.15 -2.74
N VAL A 223 1.00 15.91 -1.79
CA VAL A 223 0.86 16.77 -0.61
C VAL A 223 2.11 16.68 0.25
N GLN A 224 2.57 17.83 0.72
CA GLN A 224 3.68 17.98 1.66
C GLN A 224 3.13 18.21 3.05
N TYR A 225 3.57 17.38 3.98
CA TYR A 225 3.10 17.38 5.37
C TYR A 225 4.00 18.26 6.23
N ARG A 226 3.36 18.94 7.19
CA ARG A 226 4.02 19.66 8.27
C ARG A 226 3.50 19.14 9.61
N TYR A 227 4.33 19.21 10.65
CA TYR A 227 3.97 18.68 11.97
C TYR A 227 3.88 19.77 13.05
N THR A 228 3.78 21.03 12.63
CA THR A 228 3.87 22.19 13.52
C THR A 228 2.52 22.77 13.91
N HIS A 229 1.56 22.84 12.97
CA HIS A 229 0.26 23.46 13.17
C HIS A 229 -0.85 22.63 12.55
N ASP A 230 -2.09 22.89 12.96
CA ASP A 230 -3.28 22.34 12.33
C ASP A 230 -3.50 22.99 10.96
N PHE A 231 -3.97 22.23 9.96
CA PHE A 231 -4.29 22.66 8.60
C PHE A 231 -3.13 23.38 7.89
N ASP A 232 -1.90 22.90 8.04
CA ASP A 232 -0.70 23.49 7.42
C ASP A 232 -0.11 22.63 6.28
N ASP A 233 -0.75 21.54 5.91
CA ASP A 233 -0.41 20.71 4.75
C ASP A 233 -0.68 21.45 3.44
N TYR A 234 0.25 21.38 2.50
CA TYR A 234 0.18 22.14 1.26
C TYR A 234 0.56 21.34 0.02
N SER A 235 0.04 21.79 -1.14
CA SER A 235 0.48 21.29 -2.43
C SER A 235 1.72 22.03 -2.88
N ASP A 236 2.78 21.29 -3.17
CA ASP A 236 4.02 21.88 -3.70
C ASP A 236 3.99 21.91 -5.23
N ARG A 237 3.96 23.10 -5.81
CA ARG A 237 4.02 23.29 -7.27
C ARG A 237 5.33 22.82 -7.89
N HIS A 238 6.38 22.69 -7.06
CA HIS A 238 7.71 22.24 -7.44
C HIS A 238 7.88 20.72 -7.38
N LEU A 239 6.83 20.00 -6.93
CA LEU A 239 6.78 18.53 -6.91
C LEU A 239 5.56 18.05 -7.70
N ARG A 240 5.78 17.27 -8.75
CA ARG A 240 4.72 16.74 -9.62
C ARG A 240 4.89 15.24 -9.82
N PHE A 241 3.77 14.56 -9.85
CA PHE A 241 3.71 13.15 -10.20
C PHE A 241 2.48 12.89 -11.07
N ASN A 242 2.72 12.64 -12.35
CA ASN A 242 1.68 12.42 -13.36
C ASN A 242 1.85 11.02 -13.93
N MET A 243 0.75 10.35 -14.29
CA MET A 243 0.81 8.98 -14.80
C MET A 243 -0.28 8.72 -15.84
N VAL A 244 0.03 7.85 -16.79
CA VAL A 244 -0.93 7.12 -17.62
C VAL A 244 -0.63 5.64 -17.51
N ARG A 245 -1.67 4.83 -17.26
CA ARG A 245 -1.57 3.39 -17.05
C ARG A 245 -2.62 2.66 -17.89
N ALA A 246 -2.25 1.53 -18.46
CA ALA A 246 -3.14 0.58 -19.11
C ALA A 246 -3.03 -0.78 -18.42
N GLU A 247 -4.17 -1.39 -18.12
CA GLU A 247 -4.30 -2.73 -17.56
C GLU A 247 -5.10 -3.59 -18.53
N ARG A 248 -4.61 -4.79 -18.80
CA ARG A 248 -5.27 -5.80 -19.62
C ARG A 248 -5.57 -7.04 -18.81
N LEU A 249 -6.85 -7.36 -18.64
CA LEU A 249 -7.26 -8.68 -18.14
C LEU A 249 -7.01 -9.73 -19.23
N LEU A 250 -6.25 -10.76 -18.90
CA LEU A 250 -5.92 -11.86 -19.81
C LEU A 250 -6.87 -13.03 -19.57
N PHE A 251 -6.36 -14.18 -19.14
CA PHE A 251 -7.12 -15.39 -18.88
C PHE A 251 -7.31 -15.60 -17.37
N GLY A 252 -8.55 -15.83 -16.93
CA GLY A 252 -8.84 -16.03 -15.52
C GLY A 252 -8.47 -14.80 -14.67
N ALA A 253 -7.66 -14.99 -13.64
CA ALA A 253 -7.18 -13.94 -12.73
C ALA A 253 -5.80 -13.39 -13.11
N GLN A 254 -5.51 -13.28 -14.41
CA GLN A 254 -4.22 -12.78 -14.90
C GLN A 254 -4.38 -11.37 -15.45
N GLU A 255 -3.40 -10.53 -15.16
CA GLU A 255 -3.35 -9.14 -15.58
C GLU A 255 -1.96 -8.79 -16.11
N LEU A 256 -1.92 -8.13 -17.25
CA LEU A 256 -0.75 -7.42 -17.76
C LEU A 256 -1.03 -5.92 -17.65
N SER A 257 -0.18 -5.19 -16.99
CA SER A 257 -0.28 -3.74 -16.89
C SER A 257 1.03 -3.06 -17.25
N ALA A 258 0.91 -1.83 -17.74
CA ALA A 258 2.04 -0.97 -18.02
C ALA A 258 1.68 0.48 -17.71
N TYR A 259 2.66 1.26 -17.24
CA TYR A 259 2.47 2.69 -17.09
C TYR A 259 3.70 3.50 -17.50
N TYR A 260 3.41 4.72 -17.91
CA TYR A 260 4.37 5.79 -18.00
C TYR A 260 4.05 6.83 -16.93
N ALA A 261 5.07 7.24 -16.16
CA ALA A 261 4.93 8.31 -15.20
C ALA A 261 6.02 9.37 -15.37
N LEU A 262 5.65 10.62 -15.07
CA LEU A 262 6.56 11.74 -14.98
C LEU A 262 6.64 12.21 -13.54
N TYR A 263 7.84 12.10 -12.95
CA TYR A 263 8.16 12.65 -11.64
C TYR A 263 9.09 13.85 -11.82
N ALA A 264 8.73 14.97 -11.24
CA ALA A 264 9.53 16.19 -11.32
C ALA A 264 9.60 16.90 -9.96
N ARG A 265 10.79 17.36 -9.57
CA ARG A 265 11.01 18.23 -8.40
C ARG A 265 12.16 19.21 -8.63
N ASP A 266 12.07 20.40 -8.06
CA ASP A 266 13.06 21.45 -8.34
C ASP A 266 14.36 21.31 -7.53
N ASN A 267 14.32 20.68 -6.34
CA ASN A 267 15.46 20.59 -5.42
C ASN A 267 15.82 19.15 -5.06
N ALA A 268 16.15 18.34 -6.08
CA ALA A 268 16.64 16.99 -5.86
C ALA A 268 18.06 17.00 -5.29
N ARG A 269 18.34 16.02 -4.40
CA ARG A 269 19.69 15.74 -3.90
C ARG A 269 19.93 14.25 -3.90
N TYR A 270 20.99 13.84 -4.58
CA TYR A 270 21.59 12.53 -4.57
C TYR A 270 23.02 12.66 -4.01
N LEU A 271 23.76 11.58 -3.88
CA LEU A 271 25.12 11.64 -3.33
C LEU A 271 26.06 12.49 -4.19
N ASP A 272 25.88 12.47 -5.50
CA ASP A 272 26.78 13.08 -6.50
C ASP A 272 26.08 14.02 -7.49
N ALA A 273 24.76 14.18 -7.39
CA ALA A 273 23.99 15.07 -8.24
C ALA A 273 22.95 15.87 -7.46
N SER A 274 22.73 17.11 -7.86
CA SER A 274 21.71 17.96 -7.27
C SER A 274 21.14 18.94 -8.29
N GLY A 275 19.93 19.44 -8.03
CA GLY A 275 19.26 20.41 -8.87
C GLY A 275 17.85 19.98 -9.24
N ARG A 276 17.34 20.52 -10.34
CA ARG A 276 16.02 20.14 -10.86
C ARG A 276 16.06 18.70 -11.38
N GLU A 277 15.14 17.88 -10.90
CA GLU A 277 14.94 16.52 -11.37
C GLU A 277 13.74 16.45 -12.31
N LEU A 278 13.95 15.82 -13.46
CA LEU A 278 12.91 15.38 -14.38
C LEU A 278 13.13 13.91 -14.68
N ARG A 279 12.22 13.04 -14.19
CA ARG A 279 12.34 11.58 -14.27
C ARG A 279 11.17 11.00 -15.02
N HIS A 280 11.47 10.36 -16.14
CA HIS A 280 10.54 9.55 -16.92
C HIS A 280 10.63 8.12 -16.42
N VAL A 281 9.50 7.54 -16.06
CA VAL A 281 9.36 6.20 -15.48
C VAL A 281 8.54 5.35 -16.43
N PHE A 282 9.06 4.19 -16.80
CA PHE A 282 8.40 3.17 -17.60
C PHE A 282 8.31 1.90 -16.80
N ASP A 283 7.12 1.38 -16.63
CA ASP A 283 6.84 0.19 -15.84
C ASP A 283 6.02 -0.82 -16.61
N VAL A 284 6.32 -2.10 -16.41
CA VAL A 284 5.53 -3.23 -16.91
C VAL A 284 5.40 -4.26 -15.80
N ARG A 285 4.17 -4.72 -15.58
CA ARG A 285 3.85 -5.73 -14.58
C ARG A 285 2.99 -6.85 -15.19
N TYR A 286 3.31 -8.09 -14.80
CA TYR A 286 2.49 -9.26 -15.06
C TYR A 286 2.18 -9.98 -13.76
N ALA A 287 0.89 -10.08 -13.42
CA ALA A 287 0.44 -10.71 -12.20
C ALA A 287 -0.71 -11.67 -12.44
N GLY A 288 -0.89 -12.63 -11.54
CA GLY A 288 -2.00 -13.55 -11.64
C GLY A 288 -2.02 -14.62 -10.56
N ALA A 289 -3.05 -15.47 -10.65
CA ALA A 289 -3.17 -16.65 -9.82
C ALA A 289 -3.83 -17.79 -10.60
N ALA A 290 -3.33 -19.01 -10.43
CA ALA A 290 -3.89 -20.22 -11.04
C ALA A 290 -3.53 -21.46 -10.21
N ARG A 291 -4.50 -22.31 -9.91
CA ARG A 291 -4.29 -23.63 -9.27
C ARG A 291 -3.43 -23.61 -8.00
N GLY A 292 -3.60 -22.60 -7.16
CA GLY A 292 -2.84 -22.42 -5.92
C GLY A 292 -1.52 -21.64 -6.09
N LEU A 293 -1.01 -21.48 -7.31
CA LEU A 293 0.11 -20.60 -7.62
C LEU A 293 -0.38 -19.16 -7.76
N ASP A 294 0.34 -18.21 -7.20
CA ASP A 294 0.19 -16.78 -7.43
C ASP A 294 1.54 -16.15 -7.78
N TRP A 295 1.53 -15.12 -8.61
CA TRP A 295 2.73 -14.41 -9.04
C TRP A 295 2.47 -12.93 -9.28
N ASP A 296 3.52 -12.14 -9.11
CA ASP A 296 3.58 -10.71 -9.39
C ASP A 296 5.02 -10.38 -9.83
N LEU A 297 5.18 -10.01 -11.08
CA LEU A 297 6.46 -9.68 -11.72
C LEU A 297 6.36 -8.26 -12.23
N GLU A 298 7.24 -7.38 -11.78
CA GLU A 298 7.23 -5.96 -12.13
C GLU A 298 8.65 -5.48 -12.49
N THR A 299 8.75 -4.69 -13.53
CA THR A 299 10.03 -4.13 -14.01
C THR A 299 9.85 -2.66 -14.31
N MET A 300 10.77 -1.84 -13.79
CA MET A 300 10.75 -0.40 -13.94
C MET A 300 12.08 0.12 -14.49
N ILE A 301 12.00 1.03 -15.45
CA ILE A 301 13.14 1.76 -16.01
C ILE A 301 12.92 3.25 -15.79
N GLN A 302 13.98 3.96 -15.40
CA GLN A 302 13.94 5.40 -15.16
C GLN A 302 15.01 6.11 -16.02
N ARG A 303 14.59 7.19 -16.69
CA ARG A 303 15.41 8.05 -17.55
C ARG A 303 15.11 9.52 -17.28
N GLY A 304 16.01 10.41 -17.64
CA GLY A 304 15.80 11.85 -17.46
C GLY A 304 17.06 12.55 -16.95
N SER A 305 16.91 13.56 -16.11
CA SER A 305 18.05 14.34 -15.60
C SER A 305 17.86 14.80 -14.16
N VAL A 306 18.98 15.00 -13.45
CA VAL A 306 19.09 15.71 -12.17
C VAL A 306 20.17 16.77 -12.34
N GLY A 307 19.78 18.06 -12.40
CA GLY A 307 20.71 19.14 -12.75
C GLY A 307 21.37 18.88 -14.11
N ALA A 308 22.69 18.70 -14.11
CA ALA A 308 23.50 18.42 -15.31
C ALA A 308 23.73 16.89 -15.53
N SER A 309 23.24 16.03 -14.66
CA SER A 309 23.50 14.58 -14.72
C SER A 309 22.32 13.83 -15.31
N ASP A 310 22.59 12.82 -16.15
CA ASP A 310 21.60 11.93 -16.75
C ASP A 310 21.11 10.86 -15.77
N ILE A 311 19.82 10.52 -15.77
CA ILE A 311 19.27 9.41 -15.00
C ILE A 311 19.28 8.13 -15.84
N ARG A 312 19.87 7.07 -15.28
CA ARG A 312 19.90 5.72 -15.85
C ARG A 312 19.70 4.65 -14.78
N ALA A 313 18.46 4.50 -14.30
CA ALA A 313 18.14 3.61 -13.21
C ALA A 313 17.11 2.54 -13.62
N TRP A 314 17.07 1.45 -12.85
CA TRP A 314 16.14 0.34 -13.08
C TRP A 314 15.80 -0.38 -11.78
N ALA A 315 14.68 -1.09 -11.78
CA ALA A 315 14.28 -2.01 -10.71
C ALA A 315 13.53 -3.22 -11.27
N ILE A 316 13.63 -4.33 -10.54
CA ILE A 316 12.87 -5.56 -10.78
C ILE A 316 12.30 -5.99 -9.44
N GLY A 317 11.00 -6.28 -9.41
CA GLY A 317 10.30 -6.85 -8.27
C GLY A 317 9.60 -8.14 -8.66
N THR A 318 9.79 -9.18 -7.85
CA THR A 318 9.21 -10.49 -8.10
C THR A 318 8.60 -11.03 -6.82
N ARG A 319 7.38 -11.52 -6.89
CA ARG A 319 6.74 -12.24 -5.81
C ARG A 319 5.99 -13.44 -6.36
N VAL A 320 6.33 -14.63 -5.88
CA VAL A 320 5.69 -15.89 -6.29
C VAL A 320 5.31 -16.66 -5.04
N GLY A 321 4.21 -17.38 -5.08
CA GLY A 321 3.79 -18.22 -3.97
C GLY A 321 2.91 -19.37 -4.39
N TYR A 322 2.89 -20.42 -3.56
CA TYR A 322 1.99 -21.54 -3.72
C TYR A 322 1.22 -21.82 -2.44
N THR A 323 -0.10 -21.85 -2.54
CA THR A 323 -1.02 -22.12 -1.42
C THR A 323 -1.53 -23.54 -1.48
N PHE A 324 -1.30 -24.32 -0.42
CA PHE A 324 -1.82 -25.67 -0.22
C PHE A 324 -3.24 -25.59 0.36
N ALA A 325 -4.23 -25.25 -0.47
CA ALA A 325 -5.59 -24.92 -0.04
C ALA A 325 -6.35 -26.06 0.67
N THR A 326 -5.98 -27.32 0.41
CA THR A 326 -6.61 -28.52 1.01
C THR A 326 -5.92 -29.01 2.28
N THR A 327 -4.76 -28.43 2.63
CA THR A 327 -3.99 -28.79 3.82
C THR A 327 -4.48 -27.99 5.02
N SER A 328 -4.38 -28.57 6.23
CA SER A 328 -4.66 -27.85 7.48
C SER A 328 -3.83 -26.57 7.56
N TRP A 329 -4.42 -25.49 8.06
CA TRP A 329 -3.82 -24.14 8.13
C TRP A 329 -3.54 -23.49 6.79
N GLN A 330 -3.84 -24.14 5.66
CA GLN A 330 -3.66 -23.62 4.30
C GLN A 330 -2.31 -22.93 4.09
N PRO A 331 -1.18 -23.64 4.34
CA PRO A 331 0.14 -23.01 4.26
C PRO A 331 0.40 -22.46 2.85
N ARG A 332 0.95 -21.26 2.78
CA ARG A 332 1.44 -20.65 1.55
C ARG A 332 2.95 -20.48 1.65
N LEU A 333 3.68 -21.14 0.78
CA LEU A 333 5.11 -20.90 0.59
C LEU A 333 5.27 -19.76 -0.40
N GLY A 334 6.07 -18.75 -0.02
CA GLY A 334 6.33 -17.57 -0.82
C GLY A 334 7.80 -17.34 -1.07
N LEU A 335 8.14 -16.75 -2.20
CA LEU A 335 9.46 -16.27 -2.55
C LEU A 335 9.35 -14.85 -3.12
N GLN A 336 10.15 -13.96 -2.60
CA GLN A 336 10.31 -12.59 -3.09
C GLN A 336 11.75 -12.38 -3.54
N LEU A 337 11.93 -11.90 -4.78
CA LEU A 337 13.21 -11.55 -5.37
C LEU A 337 13.09 -10.12 -5.90
N ASP A 338 13.93 -9.22 -5.42
CA ASP A 338 13.93 -7.83 -5.83
C ASP A 338 15.36 -7.38 -6.13
N ALA A 339 15.50 -6.43 -7.04
CA ALA A 339 16.74 -5.72 -7.28
C ALA A 339 16.45 -4.29 -7.76
N ALA A 340 17.31 -3.36 -7.36
CA ALA A 340 17.29 -1.99 -7.83
C ALA A 340 18.70 -1.46 -8.00
N SER A 341 18.90 -0.66 -9.06
CA SER A 341 20.18 -0.08 -9.38
C SER A 341 20.66 0.93 -8.32
N GLY A 342 21.97 0.95 -8.13
CA GLY A 342 22.71 2.02 -7.48
C GLY A 342 23.60 2.74 -8.50
N ASP A 343 24.29 3.78 -8.05
CA ASP A 343 25.24 4.50 -8.85
C ASP A 343 26.59 3.79 -8.88
N HIS A 344 27.09 3.51 -10.08
CA HIS A 344 28.35 2.75 -10.25
C HIS A 344 29.60 3.63 -10.20
N HIS A 345 29.48 4.90 -10.58
CA HIS A 345 30.61 5.81 -10.73
C HIS A 345 30.22 7.23 -10.34
N GLY A 346 30.52 7.63 -9.12
CA GLY A 346 30.33 9.01 -8.69
C GLY A 346 31.04 10.01 -9.61
N ALA A 347 30.42 11.15 -9.90
CA ALA A 347 30.96 12.24 -10.71
C ALA A 347 31.15 11.93 -12.21
N ASP A 348 30.46 10.95 -12.77
CA ASP A 348 30.46 10.64 -14.22
C ASP A 348 29.28 11.28 -14.99
N HIS A 349 28.58 12.22 -14.35
CA HIS A 349 27.35 12.85 -14.87
C HIS A 349 26.19 11.85 -15.12
N THR A 350 26.19 10.69 -14.47
CA THR A 350 25.11 9.72 -14.52
C THR A 350 24.60 9.43 -13.11
N VAL A 351 23.29 9.50 -12.89
CA VAL A 351 22.63 9.07 -11.65
C VAL A 351 22.06 7.69 -11.87
N GLY A 352 22.78 6.67 -11.42
CA GLY A 352 22.38 5.28 -11.47
C GLY A 352 21.46 4.86 -10.32
N THR A 353 21.37 5.67 -9.27
CA THR A 353 20.55 5.44 -8.09
C THR A 353 19.07 5.43 -8.44
N PHE A 354 18.41 4.28 -8.18
CA PHE A 354 16.97 4.13 -8.39
C PHE A 354 16.18 4.98 -7.40
N ASN A 355 15.10 5.61 -7.87
CA ASN A 355 14.14 6.31 -7.03
C ASN A 355 12.85 5.48 -6.93
N PRO A 356 12.50 4.91 -5.76
CA PRO A 356 11.31 4.10 -5.59
C PRO A 356 9.99 4.90 -5.58
N LEU A 357 10.01 6.21 -5.85
CA LEU A 357 8.88 7.13 -5.89
C LEU A 357 8.20 7.28 -4.52
N PHE A 358 7.07 6.59 -4.31
CA PHE A 358 6.26 6.59 -3.08
C PHE A 358 6.15 5.17 -2.51
N PRO A 359 7.26 4.54 -2.08
CA PRO A 359 7.27 3.13 -1.71
C PRO A 359 6.50 2.85 -0.43
N ASN A 360 5.99 1.63 -0.31
CA ASN A 360 5.51 1.11 0.96
C ASN A 360 6.70 0.77 1.87
N GLY A 361 6.77 1.41 3.02
CA GLY A 361 7.85 1.19 3.99
C GLY A 361 8.00 -0.27 4.46
N TYR A 362 6.93 -1.06 4.45
CA TYR A 362 6.91 -2.46 4.86
C TYR A 362 7.17 -3.47 3.75
N TYR A 363 7.37 -3.01 2.52
CA TYR A 363 7.56 -3.94 1.40
C TYR A 363 8.84 -4.76 1.53
N VAL A 364 9.95 -4.14 1.93
CA VAL A 364 11.24 -4.82 2.15
C VAL A 364 11.28 -5.46 3.54
N THR A 365 11.29 -4.66 4.60
CA THR A 365 11.26 -5.12 5.99
C THR A 365 10.09 -4.48 6.75
N LEU A 366 9.51 -5.18 7.73
CA LEU A 366 8.45 -4.63 8.58
C LEU A 366 8.93 -3.42 9.41
N ALA A 367 10.23 -3.36 9.70
CA ALA A 367 10.84 -2.26 10.46
C ALA A 367 11.28 -1.06 9.58
N GLY A 368 11.15 -1.14 8.24
CA GLY A 368 11.62 -0.09 7.35
C GLY A 368 13.15 0.12 7.35
N TYR A 369 13.94 -0.86 7.79
CA TYR A 369 15.40 -0.75 7.94
C TYR A 369 16.12 -0.45 6.63
N THR A 370 15.67 -1.05 5.52
CA THR A 370 16.28 -0.86 4.21
C THR A 370 15.26 -0.41 3.16
N GLY A 371 15.71 0.47 2.26
CA GLY A 371 14.94 0.99 1.14
C GLY A 371 15.08 0.15 -0.13
N TYR A 372 14.20 0.38 -1.10
CA TYR A 372 14.23 -0.26 -2.41
C TYR A 372 15.21 0.47 -3.36
N VAL A 373 16.47 0.56 -2.98
CA VAL A 373 17.52 1.35 -3.65
C VAL A 373 18.87 0.65 -3.51
N ASN A 374 19.63 0.55 -4.59
CA ASN A 374 20.96 -0.07 -4.61
C ASN A 374 21.00 -1.42 -3.88
N PHE A 375 20.06 -2.33 -4.16
CA PHE A 375 19.96 -3.57 -3.43
C PHE A 375 19.62 -4.76 -4.34
N ILE A 376 19.93 -5.94 -3.83
CA ILE A 376 19.48 -7.26 -4.28
C ILE A 376 18.92 -7.96 -3.07
N HIS A 377 17.75 -8.54 -3.17
CA HIS A 377 16.98 -9.05 -2.05
C HIS A 377 16.37 -10.40 -2.38
N LEU A 378 16.55 -11.37 -1.49
CA LEU A 378 15.97 -12.71 -1.55
C LEU A 378 15.23 -12.96 -0.24
N LYS A 379 13.90 -13.20 -0.28
CA LYS A 379 13.07 -13.40 0.91
C LYS A 379 12.08 -14.55 0.73
N PRO A 380 12.46 -15.80 1.07
CA PRO A 380 11.50 -16.89 1.30
C PRO A 380 10.59 -16.59 2.50
N SER A 381 9.36 -17.09 2.43
CA SER A 381 8.36 -16.90 3.49
C SER A 381 7.40 -18.08 3.57
N ILE A 382 6.80 -18.26 4.74
CA ILE A 382 5.66 -19.13 4.96
C ILE A 382 4.55 -18.35 5.65
N THR A 383 3.33 -18.47 5.14
CA THR A 383 2.11 -17.92 5.77
C THR A 383 1.17 -19.07 6.09
N VAL A 384 0.63 -19.11 7.30
CA VAL A 384 -0.35 -20.11 7.74
C VAL A 384 -1.58 -19.43 8.35
N LYS A 385 -2.74 -20.08 8.26
CA LYS A 385 -4.01 -19.64 8.83
C LYS A 385 -4.55 -20.70 9.76
N PRO A 386 -4.10 -20.74 11.04
CA PRO A 386 -4.55 -21.74 12.00
C PRO A 386 -6.07 -21.72 12.24
N VAL A 387 -6.63 -20.52 12.24
CA VAL A 387 -8.08 -20.23 12.25
C VAL A 387 -8.39 -19.11 11.24
N SER A 388 -9.63 -18.92 10.87
CA SER A 388 -10.05 -17.95 9.85
C SER A 388 -9.67 -16.50 10.20
N GLN A 389 -9.60 -16.17 11.49
CA GLN A 389 -9.30 -14.85 12.00
C GLN A 389 -7.79 -14.58 12.16
N LEU A 390 -6.94 -15.62 12.17
CA LEU A 390 -5.51 -15.49 12.44
C LEU A 390 -4.67 -15.86 11.23
N SER A 391 -3.83 -14.92 10.78
CA SER A 391 -2.80 -15.15 9.77
C SER A 391 -1.41 -14.96 10.40
N LEU A 392 -0.54 -15.96 10.30
CA LEU A 392 0.83 -15.90 10.78
C LEU A 392 1.78 -16.00 9.59
N THR A 393 2.72 -15.05 9.48
CA THR A 393 3.73 -15.04 8.42
C THR A 393 5.12 -15.01 9.06
N ALA A 394 5.98 -15.95 8.66
CA ALA A 394 7.40 -15.94 8.94
C ALA A 394 8.18 -15.76 7.64
N ALA A 395 9.21 -14.93 7.66
CA ALA A 395 10.10 -14.75 6.53
C ALA A 395 11.55 -14.61 6.98
N PHE A 396 12.46 -15.06 6.13
CA PHE A 396 13.90 -14.86 6.27
C PHE A 396 14.41 -14.18 5.01
N ALA A 397 15.36 -13.24 5.13
CA ALA A 397 15.85 -12.53 3.96
C ALA A 397 17.36 -12.34 3.97
N LEU A 398 17.91 -12.32 2.76
CA LEU A 398 19.30 -12.03 2.44
C LEU A 398 19.35 -10.77 1.58
N GLN A 399 20.27 -9.86 1.89
CA GLN A 399 20.42 -8.60 1.17
C GLN A 399 21.86 -8.31 0.76
N TRP A 400 22.02 -7.80 -0.44
CA TRP A 400 23.28 -7.31 -0.98
C TRP A 400 23.08 -5.93 -1.61
N ARG A 401 24.12 -5.12 -1.66
CA ARG A 401 24.14 -3.94 -2.52
C ARG A 401 24.28 -4.36 -4.00
N GLN A 402 23.61 -3.64 -4.90
CA GLN A 402 23.80 -3.85 -6.34
C GLN A 402 25.17 -3.35 -6.77
N THR A 403 25.65 -2.23 -6.22
CA THR A 403 27.01 -1.73 -6.37
C THR A 403 27.60 -1.24 -5.05
N THR A 404 28.91 -1.35 -4.89
CA THR A 404 29.65 -0.82 -3.70
C THR A 404 29.96 0.67 -3.81
N ALA A 405 29.89 1.25 -5.00
CA ALA A 405 30.15 2.67 -5.24
C ALA A 405 29.06 3.56 -4.58
N ASP A 406 27.83 3.06 -4.54
CA ASP A 406 26.70 3.77 -3.92
C ASP A 406 26.47 3.32 -2.45
N ALA A 407 25.64 4.05 -1.70
CA ALA A 407 25.32 3.77 -0.29
C ALA A 407 24.40 2.57 -0.11
N VAL A 408 24.28 2.10 1.13
CA VAL A 408 23.09 1.39 1.64
C VAL A 408 22.04 2.45 1.99
N TYR A 409 20.77 2.19 1.66
CA TYR A 409 19.68 3.13 1.89
C TYR A 409 18.67 2.60 2.90
N SER A 410 18.25 3.44 3.84
CA SER A 410 17.06 3.23 4.67
C SER A 410 15.82 3.83 4.00
N GLN A 411 14.64 3.48 4.54
CA GLN A 411 13.37 4.08 4.07
C GLN A 411 13.30 5.60 4.41
N PRO A 412 12.67 6.40 3.57
CA PRO A 412 12.12 6.08 2.23
C PRO A 412 13.16 6.03 1.10
N ASN A 413 14.32 6.63 1.24
CA ASN A 413 15.42 6.70 0.27
C ASN A 413 16.58 7.54 0.86
N ILE A 414 16.94 7.25 2.10
CA ILE A 414 17.96 8.02 2.84
C ILE A 414 19.26 7.22 2.87
N PRO A 415 20.37 7.75 2.28
CA PRO A 415 21.65 7.07 2.32
C PRO A 415 22.16 6.97 3.76
N ILE A 416 22.57 5.76 4.17
CA ILE A 416 23.20 5.54 5.47
C ILE A 416 24.65 6.05 5.42
N PRO A 417 25.02 7.03 6.26
CA PRO A 417 26.33 7.65 6.22
C PRO A 417 27.46 6.61 6.38
N GLY A 418 28.58 6.83 5.67
CA GLY A 418 29.77 5.98 5.77
C GLY A 418 29.67 4.64 5.05
N THR A 419 28.57 4.31 4.35
CA THR A 419 28.43 3.06 3.61
C THR A 419 28.87 3.15 2.14
N THR A 420 28.91 4.35 1.56
CA THR A 420 29.39 4.60 0.18
C THR A 420 30.83 4.19 0.04
N GLY A 421 31.18 3.47 -1.04
CA GLY A 421 32.55 3.06 -1.33
C GLY A 421 33.12 1.97 -0.40
N GLN A 422 32.40 1.54 0.63
CA GLN A 422 32.86 0.44 1.49
C GLN A 422 32.96 -0.88 0.70
N PRO A 423 34.04 -1.66 0.88
CA PRO A 423 34.17 -2.92 0.19
C PRO A 423 33.13 -3.95 0.64
N GLY A 424 32.79 -4.88 -0.27
CA GLY A 424 31.83 -5.94 -0.01
C GLY A 424 30.37 -5.54 -0.32
N ARG A 425 29.69 -6.45 -0.97
CA ARG A 425 28.26 -6.24 -1.35
C ARG A 425 27.28 -6.69 -0.27
N TRP A 426 27.70 -7.55 0.64
CA TRP A 426 26.84 -8.11 1.68
C TRP A 426 26.30 -7.01 2.62
N THR A 427 25.00 -6.78 2.56
CA THR A 427 24.31 -5.78 3.42
C THR A 427 23.90 -6.42 4.75
N GLY A 428 23.45 -7.68 4.72
CA GLY A 428 23.02 -8.40 5.90
C GLY A 428 21.88 -9.36 5.64
N SER A 429 21.41 -9.99 6.72
CA SER A 429 20.24 -10.87 6.72
C SER A 429 19.25 -10.45 7.78
N TYR A 430 17.99 -10.84 7.63
CA TYR A 430 16.99 -10.63 8.66
C TYR A 430 15.94 -11.73 8.71
N GLY A 431 15.47 -11.99 9.93
CA GLY A 431 14.25 -12.74 10.19
C GLY A 431 13.11 -11.81 10.57
N GLN A 432 11.91 -12.11 10.13
CA GLN A 432 10.71 -11.37 10.54
C GLN A 432 9.51 -12.28 10.76
N LEU A 433 8.70 -11.92 11.75
CA LEU A 433 7.43 -12.55 12.06
C LEU A 433 6.32 -11.52 12.07
N ARG A 434 5.16 -11.87 11.54
CA ARG A 434 3.95 -11.06 11.60
C ARG A 434 2.75 -11.94 11.91
N GLY A 435 1.95 -11.52 12.88
CA GLY A 435 0.65 -12.08 13.20
C GLY A 435 -0.43 -11.04 12.98
N ASP A 436 -1.44 -11.33 12.16
CA ASP A 436 -2.62 -10.51 11.95
C ASP A 436 -3.83 -11.24 12.52
N TYR A 437 -4.56 -10.60 13.42
CA TYR A 437 -5.73 -11.15 14.07
C TYR A 437 -6.96 -10.25 13.91
N ALA A 438 -7.97 -10.73 13.20
CA ALA A 438 -9.26 -10.08 13.10
C ALA A 438 -10.12 -10.42 14.32
N ILE A 439 -10.20 -9.51 15.28
CA ILE A 439 -10.98 -9.70 16.51
C ILE A 439 -12.49 -9.73 16.16
N ASN A 440 -12.91 -8.81 15.29
CA ASN A 440 -14.24 -8.77 14.69
C ASN A 440 -14.20 -7.97 13.38
N THR A 441 -15.35 -7.65 12.78
CA THR A 441 -15.46 -6.90 11.52
C THR A 441 -14.93 -5.48 11.58
N ASN A 442 -14.82 -4.91 12.79
CA ASN A 442 -14.43 -3.53 13.03
C ASN A 442 -13.06 -3.38 13.70
N LEU A 443 -12.57 -4.42 14.39
CA LEU A 443 -11.37 -4.38 15.20
C LEU A 443 -10.38 -5.47 14.79
N ALA A 444 -9.15 -5.06 14.50
CA ALA A 444 -8.04 -5.96 14.18
C ALA A 444 -6.79 -5.61 14.99
N ALA A 445 -5.97 -6.60 15.27
CA ALA A 445 -4.67 -6.47 15.91
C ALA A 445 -3.58 -7.04 15.01
N ALA A 446 -2.35 -6.48 15.09
CA ALA A 446 -1.17 -7.06 14.47
C ALA A 446 0.02 -7.01 15.41
N LEU A 447 0.86 -8.05 15.35
CA LEU A 447 2.15 -8.14 16.05
C LEU A 447 3.23 -8.33 15.00
N GLU A 448 4.31 -7.55 15.10
CA GLU A 448 5.44 -7.57 14.19
C GLU A 448 6.76 -7.67 14.95
N MET A 449 7.65 -8.53 14.48
CA MET A 449 9.01 -8.69 15.03
C MET A 449 10.00 -8.75 13.87
N VAL A 450 11.14 -8.07 14.01
CA VAL A 450 12.26 -8.15 13.06
C VAL A 450 13.56 -8.21 13.83
N HIS A 451 14.46 -9.11 13.43
CA HIS A 451 15.87 -9.10 13.82
C HIS A 451 16.72 -8.97 12.54
N PHE A 452 17.55 -7.94 12.48
CA PHE A 452 18.44 -7.68 11.35
C PHE A 452 19.90 -7.84 11.79
N GLU A 453 20.61 -8.75 11.15
CA GLU A 453 22.05 -8.95 11.30
C GLU A 453 22.79 -8.18 10.19
N VAL A 454 23.57 -7.16 10.57
CA VAL A 454 24.25 -6.27 9.63
C VAL A 454 25.47 -6.95 8.99
N GLY A 455 25.66 -6.68 7.69
CA GLY A 455 26.81 -7.12 6.94
C GLY A 455 28.04 -6.20 7.11
N ASP A 456 29.15 -6.58 6.47
CA ASP A 456 30.43 -5.90 6.65
C ASP A 456 30.44 -4.43 6.27
N ALA A 457 29.70 -4.05 5.20
CA ALA A 457 29.63 -2.67 4.76
C ALA A 457 28.97 -1.77 5.79
N LEU A 458 27.91 -2.24 6.42
CA LEU A 458 27.23 -1.55 7.52
C LEU A 458 28.10 -1.53 8.79
N ARG A 459 28.75 -2.65 9.16
CA ARG A 459 29.65 -2.71 10.33
C ARG A 459 30.79 -1.70 10.23
N ARG A 460 31.40 -1.56 9.04
CA ARG A 460 32.47 -0.55 8.80
C ARG A 460 31.98 0.88 8.91
N ALA A 461 30.69 1.13 8.67
CA ALA A 461 30.07 2.42 8.88
C ALA A 461 29.64 2.66 10.36
N GLY A 462 29.97 1.73 11.27
CA GLY A 462 29.62 1.83 12.70
C GLY A 462 28.23 1.30 13.04
N ALA A 463 27.59 0.57 12.11
CA ALA A 463 26.29 -0.05 12.35
C ALA A 463 26.40 -1.31 13.22
N HIS A 464 25.33 -1.61 13.94
CA HIS A 464 25.15 -2.84 14.70
C HIS A 464 23.82 -3.53 14.40
N ASN A 465 23.69 -4.80 14.80
CA ASN A 465 22.44 -5.56 14.64
C ASN A 465 21.27 -4.83 15.30
N SER A 466 20.09 -5.00 14.74
CA SER A 466 18.92 -4.22 15.14
C SER A 466 17.69 -5.10 15.34
N ASN A 467 16.92 -4.80 16.38
CA ASN A 467 15.66 -5.46 16.71
C ASN A 467 14.50 -4.48 16.62
N TYR A 468 13.38 -4.96 16.17
CA TYR A 468 12.13 -4.21 16.07
C TYR A 468 10.98 -5.05 16.59
N LEU A 469 10.09 -4.39 17.34
CA LEU A 469 8.83 -4.94 17.81
C LEU A 469 7.74 -3.89 17.54
N GLY A 470 6.65 -4.29 16.89
CA GLY A 470 5.45 -3.48 16.64
C GLY A 470 4.20 -4.19 17.13
N LEU A 471 3.35 -3.49 17.87
CA LEU A 471 2.02 -3.93 18.25
C LEU A 471 1.01 -2.91 17.77
N GLU A 472 0.04 -3.33 16.96
CA GLU A 472 -0.93 -2.45 16.33
C GLU A 472 -2.36 -2.89 16.64
N LEU A 473 -3.23 -1.92 16.94
CA LEU A 473 -4.68 -2.06 16.97
C LEU A 473 -5.29 -1.11 15.95
N LYS A 474 -6.21 -1.62 15.14
CA LYS A 474 -7.00 -0.85 14.17
C LYS A 474 -8.47 -1.03 14.43
N TYR A 475 -9.18 0.07 14.58
CA TYR A 475 -10.64 0.10 14.68
C TYR A 475 -11.23 0.88 13.50
N LEU A 476 -12.16 0.27 12.80
CA LEU A 476 -12.88 0.83 11.66
C LEU A 476 -14.37 0.89 11.98
N TRP A 477 -14.94 2.07 11.97
CA TRP A 477 -16.40 2.24 12.13
C TRP A 477 -16.96 3.12 11.05
#